data_39d9152a09ad3a87442feec4188885d7
#
_entry.id   39d9152a09ad3a87442feec4188885d7
#
_cell.length_a   1.000
_cell.length_b   1.000
_cell.length_c   1.000
_cell.angle_alpha   90.00
_cell.angle_beta   90.00
_cell.angle_gamma   90.00
#
_symmetry.space_group_name_H-M   'P 1'
#
loop_
_entity.id
_entity.type
_entity.pdbx_description
1 polymer ?
#
loop_
_entity_poly.entity_id
_entity_poly.type
_entity_poly.pdbx_seq_one_letter_code
_entity_poly.pdbx_strand_id
1 'polypeptide(L)'
;RREAYGRISSIMRRVGPSLEWLSSARETLKRLPTIDQVLPCIVVCGAPNVGKSAFISALSSGNMEVNHYPFTTKQIHVGHFEHRRLQYQLVDTPGLLDRPMEKRNSIELQAIAALENVGSLVLFLMDESEDCGTPVEEQQHLLEDVQKLLPGTDLMIVTSKADLLKPLPEHWDEVHSAEQAWRDDGAEGDPELPLLYDPKGRVTMSATEFVGMDSMRLEIVRRVKIARPINPMELPDGWYRRDQ
;
A
#
# COMPACT_ATOMS: atom_id res chain seq x y z
N ARG A 1 23.21 11.87 53.35
CA ARG A 1 21.85 11.87 52.77
C ARG A 1 21.56 13.15 51.97
N ARG A 2 21.77 14.37 52.51
CA ARG A 2 21.50 15.62 51.78
C ARG A 2 22.29 15.77 50.50
N GLU A 3 23.54 15.35 50.46
CA GLU A 3 24.39 15.41 49.27
C GLU A 3 23.91 14.46 48.15
N ALA A 4 23.44 13.25 48.51
CA ALA A 4 22.87 12.32 47.58
C ALA A 4 21.58 12.88 46.92
N TYR A 5 20.69 13.51 47.69
CA TYR A 5 19.50 14.17 47.17
C TYR A 5 19.84 15.35 46.25
N GLY A 6 20.87 16.13 46.57
CA GLY A 6 21.36 17.21 45.74
C GLY A 6 21.85 16.71 44.37
N ARG A 7 22.60 15.61 44.34
CA ARG A 7 23.08 14.97 43.10
C ARG A 7 21.93 14.42 42.24
N ILE A 8 20.97 13.73 42.86
CA ILE A 8 19.78 13.21 42.19
C ILE A 8 18.96 14.37 41.61
N SER A 9 18.70 15.43 42.37
CA SER A 9 17.96 16.59 41.86
C SER A 9 18.67 17.28 40.71
N SER A 10 19.98 17.40 40.75
CA SER A 10 20.80 17.96 39.66
C SER A 10 20.74 17.09 38.37
N ILE A 11 20.79 15.77 38.51
CA ILE A 11 20.64 14.83 37.39
C ILE A 11 19.24 14.94 36.79
N MET A 12 18.19 14.93 37.62
CA MET A 12 16.81 15.04 37.14
C MET A 12 16.56 16.35 36.41
N ARG A 13 17.09 17.48 36.87
CA ARG A 13 16.99 18.76 36.15
C ARG A 13 17.68 18.74 34.80
N ARG A 14 18.82 18.05 34.71
CA ARG A 14 19.58 17.96 33.44
C ARG A 14 18.96 17.00 32.43
N VAL A 15 18.34 15.93 32.92
CA VAL A 15 17.73 14.88 32.05
C VAL A 15 16.27 15.22 31.73
N GLY A 16 15.58 16.03 32.57
CA GLY A 16 14.18 16.41 32.42
C GLY A 16 13.81 16.85 31.00
N PRO A 17 14.49 17.85 30.43
CA PRO A 17 14.18 18.32 29.05
C PRO A 17 14.30 17.23 27.98
N SER A 18 15.27 16.31 28.11
CA SER A 18 15.44 15.19 27.21
C SER A 18 14.31 14.15 27.35
N LEU A 19 13.83 13.92 28.57
CA LEU A 19 12.69 13.04 28.82
C LEU A 19 11.38 13.63 28.30
N GLU A 20 11.18 14.94 28.45
CA GLU A 20 10.02 15.65 27.89
C GLU A 20 10.03 15.57 26.37
N TRP A 21 11.19 15.81 25.75
CA TRP A 21 11.35 15.66 24.30
C TRP A 21 11.06 14.22 23.83
N LEU A 22 11.61 13.21 24.52
CA LEU A 22 11.35 11.80 24.22
C LEU A 22 9.87 11.43 24.39
N SER A 23 9.21 11.98 25.41
CA SER A 23 7.77 11.77 25.61
C SER A 23 6.97 12.35 24.43
N SER A 24 7.29 13.58 24.02
CA SER A 24 6.67 14.23 22.87
C SER A 24 6.94 13.48 21.55
N ALA A 25 8.20 13.07 21.35
CA ALA A 25 8.57 12.25 20.20
C ALA A 25 7.82 10.91 20.17
N ARG A 26 7.70 10.22 21.30
CA ARG A 26 6.92 8.97 21.43
C ARG A 26 5.45 9.19 21.10
N GLU A 27 4.84 10.28 21.56
CA GLU A 27 3.45 10.60 21.23
C GLU A 27 3.26 10.87 19.74
N THR A 28 4.22 11.56 19.12
CA THR A 28 4.24 11.78 17.68
C THR A 28 4.39 10.46 16.94
N LEU A 29 5.35 9.62 17.34
CA LEU A 29 5.58 8.29 16.73
C LEU A 29 4.37 7.34 16.86
N LYS A 30 3.61 7.42 17.97
CA LYS A 30 2.37 6.64 18.12
C LYS A 30 1.26 7.03 17.15
N ARG A 31 1.31 8.24 16.61
CA ARG A 31 0.34 8.74 15.61
C ARG A 31 0.77 8.43 14.18
N LEU A 32 1.98 7.86 14.00
CA LEU A 32 2.41 7.43 12.67
C LEU A 32 1.63 6.19 12.25
N PRO A 33 1.29 6.08 10.96
CA PRO A 33 0.77 4.84 10.43
C PRO A 33 1.74 3.73 10.74
N THR A 34 1.27 2.71 11.39
CA THR A 34 2.06 1.51 11.67
C THR A 34 2.07 0.67 10.39
N ILE A 35 2.89 1.09 9.42
CA ILE A 35 3.24 0.18 8.34
C ILE A 35 4.16 -0.86 8.98
N ASP A 36 3.67 -2.08 9.10
CA ASP A 36 4.48 -3.17 9.63
C ASP A 36 5.54 -3.53 8.58
N GLN A 37 6.80 -3.34 8.93
CA GLN A 37 7.93 -3.61 8.02
C GLN A 37 8.15 -5.12 7.78
N VAL A 38 7.53 -5.96 8.59
CA VAL A 38 7.63 -7.43 8.45
C VAL A 38 6.60 -7.94 7.45
N LEU A 39 5.43 -7.30 7.37
CA LEU A 39 4.37 -7.70 6.46
C LEU A 39 4.63 -7.21 5.03
N PRO A 40 4.27 -8.02 4.03
CA PRO A 40 4.28 -7.56 2.64
C PRO A 40 3.43 -6.30 2.47
N CYS A 41 4.02 -5.27 1.89
CA CYS A 41 3.37 -3.98 1.68
C CYS A 41 3.19 -3.70 0.19
N ILE A 42 1.96 -3.45 -0.21
CA ILE A 42 1.57 -3.10 -1.57
C ILE A 42 1.21 -1.62 -1.60
N VAL A 43 1.99 -0.83 -2.34
CA VAL A 43 1.76 0.61 -2.50
C VAL A 43 0.83 0.83 -3.69
N VAL A 44 -0.33 1.45 -3.44
CA VAL A 44 -1.30 1.77 -4.49
C VAL A 44 -1.17 3.24 -4.86
N CYS A 45 -0.93 3.52 -6.13
CA CYS A 45 -0.73 4.86 -6.66
C CYS A 45 -1.47 5.07 -7.99
N GLY A 46 -1.46 6.30 -8.49
CA GLY A 46 -2.17 6.70 -9.71
C GLY A 46 -2.84 8.07 -9.54
N ALA A 47 -3.40 8.61 -10.60
CA ALA A 47 -4.04 9.92 -10.61
C ALA A 47 -5.18 10.05 -9.57
N PRO A 48 -5.62 11.26 -9.22
CA PRO A 48 -6.80 11.44 -8.39
C PRO A 48 -8.03 10.75 -9.00
N ASN A 49 -8.92 10.23 -8.17
CA ASN A 49 -10.20 9.62 -8.55
C ASN A 49 -10.14 8.39 -9.48
N VAL A 50 -8.96 7.80 -9.70
CA VAL A 50 -8.83 6.54 -10.47
C VAL A 50 -9.38 5.31 -9.74
N GLY A 51 -9.87 5.45 -8.51
CA GLY A 51 -10.46 4.35 -7.75
C GLY A 51 -9.52 3.66 -6.76
N LYS A 52 -8.39 4.27 -6.36
CA LYS A 52 -7.43 3.71 -5.38
C LYS A 52 -8.10 3.26 -4.08
N SER A 53 -8.81 4.17 -3.43
CA SER A 53 -9.48 3.87 -2.15
C SER A 53 -10.62 2.86 -2.31
N ALA A 54 -11.33 2.85 -3.44
CA ALA A 54 -12.34 1.84 -3.75
C ALA A 54 -11.70 0.45 -3.91
N PHE A 55 -10.58 0.37 -4.62
CA PHE A 55 -9.80 -0.86 -4.79
C PHE A 55 -9.33 -1.41 -3.43
N ILE A 56 -8.72 -0.57 -2.61
CA ILE A 56 -8.24 -0.97 -1.28
C ILE A 56 -9.40 -1.42 -0.40
N SER A 57 -10.51 -0.69 -0.40
CA SER A 57 -11.71 -1.05 0.35
C SER A 57 -12.30 -2.39 -0.08
N ALA A 58 -12.33 -2.66 -1.38
CA ALA A 58 -12.87 -3.90 -1.94
C ALA A 58 -12.01 -5.12 -1.61
N LEU A 59 -10.66 -4.97 -1.54
CA LEU A 59 -9.76 -6.06 -1.16
C LEU A 59 -9.57 -6.23 0.34
N SER A 60 -9.83 -5.19 1.14
CA SER A 60 -9.61 -5.24 2.59
C SER A 60 -10.65 -6.08 3.29
N SER A 61 -10.20 -6.94 4.21
CA SER A 61 -11.07 -7.80 5.03
C SER A 61 -11.72 -7.07 6.22
N GLY A 62 -11.46 -5.77 6.41
CA GLY A 62 -11.94 -4.98 7.55
C GLY A 62 -11.96 -3.49 7.24
N ASN A 63 -12.23 -2.68 8.27
CA ASN A 63 -12.20 -1.22 8.14
C ASN A 63 -10.79 -0.75 7.79
N MET A 64 -10.67 0.14 6.82
CA MET A 64 -9.41 0.81 6.52
C MET A 64 -8.97 1.67 7.71
N GLU A 65 -7.73 1.55 8.08
CA GLU A 65 -7.13 2.43 9.07
C GLU A 65 -6.72 3.74 8.40
N VAL A 66 -7.19 4.86 8.97
CA VAL A 66 -6.83 6.20 8.53
C VAL A 66 -5.72 6.73 9.42
N ASN A 67 -4.57 6.95 8.86
CA ASN A 67 -3.39 7.42 9.57
C ASN A 67 -2.85 8.70 8.93
N HIS A 68 -2.18 9.54 9.72
CA HIS A 68 -1.53 10.76 9.23
C HIS A 68 -0.04 10.50 8.99
N TYR A 69 0.46 10.91 7.83
CA TYR A 69 1.90 10.84 7.56
C TYR A 69 2.63 11.90 8.41
N PRO A 70 3.80 11.56 9.00
CA PRO A 70 4.56 12.52 9.78
C PRO A 70 4.93 13.74 8.94
N PHE A 71 4.75 14.91 9.54
CA PHE A 71 5.10 16.21 8.94
C PHE A 71 4.31 16.60 7.68
N THR A 72 3.25 15.89 7.34
CA THR A 72 2.33 16.24 6.25
C THR A 72 0.90 16.42 6.78
N THR A 73 0.10 17.20 6.07
CA THR A 73 -1.35 17.31 6.33
C THR A 73 -2.14 16.20 5.64
N LYS A 74 -1.46 15.24 5.04
CA LYS A 74 -2.07 14.19 4.22
C LYS A 74 -2.28 12.93 5.03
N GLN A 75 -3.41 12.29 4.78
CA GLN A 75 -3.79 11.02 5.37
C GLN A 75 -3.32 9.88 4.47
N ILE A 76 -2.87 8.80 5.07
CA ILE A 76 -2.63 7.53 4.40
C ILE A 76 -3.72 6.57 4.85
N HIS A 77 -4.28 5.85 3.91
CA HIS A 77 -5.22 4.79 4.20
C HIS A 77 -4.50 3.45 4.07
N VAL A 78 -4.57 2.66 5.13
CA VAL A 78 -3.97 1.32 5.16
C VAL A 78 -5.10 0.30 5.25
N GLY A 79 -5.21 -0.52 4.22
CA GLY A 79 -6.09 -1.67 4.20
C GLY A 79 -5.30 -2.96 4.43
N HIS A 80 -5.94 -3.99 4.94
CA HIS A 80 -5.34 -5.29 5.16
C HIS A 80 -6.20 -6.39 4.56
N PHE A 81 -5.55 -7.38 3.93
CA PHE A 81 -6.21 -8.62 3.59
C PHE A 81 -5.34 -9.81 4.00
N GLU A 82 -5.99 -10.91 4.28
CA GLU A 82 -5.32 -12.15 4.66
C GLU A 82 -5.38 -13.15 3.50
N HIS A 83 -4.26 -13.84 3.24
CA HIS A 83 -4.20 -14.96 2.34
C HIS A 83 -3.31 -16.05 2.94
N ARG A 84 -3.86 -17.25 3.15
CA ARG A 84 -3.17 -18.40 3.77
C ARG A 84 -2.46 -18.05 5.10
N ARG A 85 -3.16 -17.36 6.01
CA ARG A 85 -2.64 -16.92 7.32
C ARG A 85 -1.51 -15.88 7.25
N LEU A 86 -1.17 -15.39 6.07
CA LEU A 86 -0.26 -14.27 5.91
C LEU A 86 -1.08 -13.00 5.65
N GLN A 87 -0.79 -11.98 6.42
CA GLN A 87 -1.42 -10.67 6.27
C GLN A 87 -0.63 -9.82 5.28
N TYR A 88 -1.33 -9.13 4.40
CA TYR A 88 -0.81 -8.20 3.42
C TYR A 88 -1.35 -6.81 3.70
N GLN A 89 -0.52 -5.78 3.50
CA GLN A 89 -0.89 -4.39 3.68
C GLN A 89 -1.03 -3.70 2.32
N LEU A 90 -2.15 -3.00 2.13
CA LEU A 90 -2.42 -2.12 0.99
C LEU A 90 -2.33 -0.69 1.48
N VAL A 91 -1.42 0.10 0.92
CA VAL A 91 -1.17 1.49 1.34
C VAL A 91 -1.62 2.44 0.23
N ASP A 92 -2.68 3.20 0.50
CA ASP A 92 -3.09 4.32 -0.37
C ASP A 92 -2.23 5.54 -0.05
N THR A 93 -1.66 6.14 -1.07
CA THR A 93 -0.76 7.30 -0.96
C THR A 93 -1.35 8.57 -1.57
N PRO A 94 -2.53 9.03 -1.10
CA PRO A 94 -3.18 10.20 -1.69
C PRO A 94 -2.28 11.44 -1.56
N GLY A 95 -2.09 12.13 -2.68
CA GLY A 95 -1.27 13.34 -2.73
C GLY A 95 0.24 13.11 -2.66
N LEU A 96 0.73 11.87 -2.55
CA LEU A 96 2.16 11.55 -2.62
C LEU A 96 2.57 11.07 -4.01
N LEU A 97 1.83 10.13 -4.58
CA LEU A 97 2.12 9.52 -5.88
C LEU A 97 0.98 9.75 -6.91
N ASP A 98 0.20 10.81 -6.74
CA ASP A 98 -0.96 11.17 -7.57
C ASP A 98 -0.76 12.44 -8.41
N ARG A 99 0.46 13.01 -8.42
CA ARG A 99 0.78 14.25 -9.15
C ARG A 99 2.26 14.29 -9.58
N PRO A 100 2.61 15.09 -10.64
CA PRO A 100 3.97 15.19 -11.17
C PRO A 100 5.01 15.64 -10.13
N MET A 101 6.27 15.21 -10.34
CA MET A 101 7.41 15.50 -9.45
C MET A 101 7.63 16.99 -9.18
N GLU A 102 7.46 17.81 -10.18
CA GLU A 102 7.72 19.27 -10.12
C GLU A 102 6.84 19.99 -9.08
N LYS A 103 5.71 19.39 -8.71
CA LYS A 103 4.75 19.93 -7.74
C LYS A 103 4.93 19.38 -6.32
N ARG A 104 6.04 18.68 -6.04
CA ARG A 104 6.30 18.01 -4.75
C ARG A 104 7.28 18.79 -3.91
N ASN A 105 7.10 18.73 -2.59
CA ASN A 105 8.06 19.31 -1.64
C ASN A 105 9.04 18.23 -1.13
N SER A 106 10.11 18.69 -0.44
CA SER A 106 11.16 17.80 0.08
C SER A 106 10.65 16.76 1.09
N ILE A 107 9.58 17.07 1.82
CA ILE A 107 8.99 16.18 2.82
C ILE A 107 8.23 15.03 2.13
N GLU A 108 7.52 15.35 1.03
CA GLU A 108 6.83 14.34 0.22
C GLU A 108 7.84 13.38 -0.44
N LEU A 109 8.98 13.89 -0.91
CA LEU A 109 10.05 13.05 -1.47
C LEU A 109 10.67 12.10 -0.42
N GLN A 110 10.82 12.56 0.84
CA GLN A 110 11.28 11.69 1.93
C GLN A 110 10.25 10.60 2.24
N ALA A 111 8.96 10.93 2.20
CA ALA A 111 7.90 9.95 2.39
C ALA A 111 7.90 8.87 1.29
N ILE A 112 8.14 9.26 0.04
CA ILE A 112 8.26 8.33 -1.09
C ILE A 112 9.49 7.43 -0.93
N ALA A 113 10.64 7.97 -0.53
CA ALA A 113 11.84 7.19 -0.27
C ALA A 113 11.64 6.17 0.88
N ALA A 114 10.82 6.51 1.88
CA ALA A 114 10.45 5.56 2.91
C ALA A 114 9.58 4.41 2.36
N LEU A 115 8.65 4.70 1.44
CA LEU A 115 7.83 3.70 0.76
C LEU A 115 8.65 2.77 -0.14
N GLU A 116 9.71 3.25 -0.79
CA GLU A 116 10.64 2.44 -1.58
C GLU A 116 11.26 1.30 -0.75
N ASN A 117 11.60 1.58 0.50
CA ASN A 117 12.21 0.59 1.39
C ASN A 117 11.21 -0.42 1.98
N VAL A 118 9.93 -0.06 2.06
CA VAL A 118 8.87 -0.89 2.67
C VAL A 118 8.02 -1.59 1.61
N GLY A 119 7.81 -0.97 0.45
CA GLY A 119 6.99 -1.49 -0.64
C GLY A 119 7.57 -2.77 -1.23
N SER A 120 6.79 -3.85 -1.22
CA SER A 120 7.12 -5.11 -1.89
C SER A 120 6.63 -5.14 -3.35
N LEU A 121 5.60 -4.36 -3.64
CA LEU A 121 4.97 -4.21 -4.95
C LEU A 121 4.35 -2.81 -5.05
N VAL A 122 4.45 -2.19 -6.21
CA VAL A 122 3.72 -0.96 -6.54
C VAL A 122 2.62 -1.28 -7.54
N LEU A 123 1.39 -0.94 -7.21
CA LEU A 123 0.25 -1.01 -8.13
C LEU A 123 -0.05 0.40 -8.63
N PHE A 124 0.14 0.62 -9.93
CA PHE A 124 -0.24 1.87 -10.57
C PHE A 124 -1.60 1.71 -11.23
N LEU A 125 -2.61 2.39 -10.69
CA LEU A 125 -3.97 2.39 -11.23
C LEU A 125 -4.11 3.46 -12.31
N MET A 126 -4.63 3.06 -13.47
CA MET A 126 -4.99 3.93 -14.59
C MET A 126 -6.47 3.83 -14.89
N ASP A 127 -7.09 4.92 -15.28
CA ASP A 127 -8.46 4.98 -15.74
C ASP A 127 -8.49 5.36 -17.23
N GLU A 128 -8.66 4.36 -18.07
CA GLU A 128 -8.76 4.53 -19.55
C GLU A 128 -10.10 5.15 -19.98
N SER A 129 -11.10 5.16 -19.10
CA SER A 129 -12.39 5.81 -19.37
C SER A 129 -12.34 7.32 -19.20
N GLU A 130 -11.27 7.84 -18.56
CA GLU A 130 -11.08 9.25 -18.17
C GLU A 130 -12.19 9.82 -17.26
N ASP A 131 -13.04 8.95 -16.69
CA ASP A 131 -14.06 9.34 -15.73
C ASP A 131 -13.46 9.95 -14.45
N CYS A 132 -12.19 9.65 -14.17
CA CYS A 132 -11.43 10.26 -13.07
C CYS A 132 -11.17 11.78 -13.27
N GLY A 133 -11.39 12.31 -14.47
CA GLY A 133 -11.15 13.70 -14.84
C GLY A 133 -9.68 14.02 -15.17
N THR A 134 -8.80 13.02 -15.26
CA THR A 134 -7.40 13.15 -15.67
C THR A 134 -7.21 12.44 -17.00
N PRO A 135 -6.76 13.12 -18.08
CA PRO A 135 -6.50 12.49 -19.37
C PRO A 135 -5.51 11.35 -19.31
N VAL A 136 -5.64 10.34 -20.17
CA VAL A 136 -4.75 9.17 -20.18
C VAL A 136 -3.28 9.56 -20.37
N GLU A 137 -3.00 10.58 -21.18
CA GLU A 137 -1.65 11.11 -21.41
C GLU A 137 -1.02 11.62 -20.11
N GLU A 138 -1.77 12.35 -19.28
CA GLU A 138 -1.27 12.87 -17.99
C GLU A 138 -1.06 11.71 -16.99
N GLN A 139 -1.93 10.70 -17.02
CA GLN A 139 -1.76 9.50 -16.22
C GLN A 139 -0.50 8.73 -16.64
N GLN A 140 -0.18 8.72 -17.92
CA GLN A 140 1.01 8.07 -18.45
C GLN A 140 2.29 8.82 -18.06
N HIS A 141 2.31 10.15 -18.11
CA HIS A 141 3.42 10.95 -17.58
C HIS A 141 3.64 10.71 -16.08
N LEU A 142 2.55 10.61 -15.32
CA LEU A 142 2.64 10.29 -13.90
C LEU A 142 3.23 8.88 -13.66
N LEU A 143 2.88 7.90 -14.47
CA LEU A 143 3.47 6.56 -14.42
C LEU A 143 4.98 6.59 -14.65
N GLU A 144 5.45 7.33 -15.67
CA GLU A 144 6.88 7.50 -15.94
C GLU A 144 7.61 8.14 -14.76
N ASP A 145 7.00 9.13 -14.12
CA ASP A 145 7.56 9.76 -12.93
C ASP A 145 7.66 8.80 -11.74
N VAL A 146 6.63 7.96 -11.52
CA VAL A 146 6.65 6.94 -10.47
C VAL A 146 7.72 5.90 -10.74
N GLN A 147 7.90 5.47 -12.00
CA GLN A 147 8.96 4.55 -12.38
C GLN A 147 10.37 5.10 -12.11
N LYS A 148 10.59 6.40 -12.35
CA LYS A 148 11.86 7.08 -12.03
C LYS A 148 12.11 7.22 -10.54
N LEU A 149 11.03 7.36 -9.74
CA LEU A 149 11.11 7.55 -8.30
C LEU A 149 11.35 6.25 -7.53
N LEU A 150 10.92 5.13 -8.07
CA LEU A 150 10.97 3.82 -7.41
C LEU A 150 11.74 2.81 -8.28
N PRO A 151 13.02 3.09 -8.60
CA PRO A 151 13.83 2.20 -9.42
C PRO A 151 14.11 0.92 -8.63
N GLY A 152 13.78 -0.23 -9.20
CA GLY A 152 14.03 -1.53 -8.57
C GLY A 152 12.87 -2.10 -7.77
N THR A 153 11.76 -1.39 -7.62
CA THR A 153 10.53 -1.95 -7.07
C THR A 153 9.70 -2.59 -8.21
N ASP A 154 9.13 -3.77 -7.96
CA ASP A 154 8.21 -4.37 -8.94
C ASP A 154 6.98 -3.47 -9.09
N LEU A 155 6.67 -3.10 -10.33
CA LEU A 155 5.57 -2.21 -10.66
C LEU A 155 4.58 -2.92 -11.59
N MET A 156 3.34 -2.99 -11.14
CA MET A 156 2.24 -3.56 -11.91
C MET A 156 1.26 -2.45 -12.31
N ILE A 157 1.02 -2.32 -13.61
CA ILE A 157 0.04 -1.38 -14.16
C ILE A 157 -1.31 -2.08 -14.24
N VAL A 158 -2.33 -1.44 -13.71
CA VAL A 158 -3.69 -1.98 -13.63
C VAL A 158 -4.67 -0.94 -14.15
N THR A 159 -5.51 -1.32 -15.11
CA THR A 159 -6.62 -0.47 -15.56
C THR A 159 -7.80 -0.66 -14.60
N SER A 160 -8.24 0.41 -13.98
CA SER A 160 -9.40 0.45 -13.10
C SER A 160 -10.67 0.79 -13.88
N LYS A 161 -11.83 0.69 -13.20
CA LYS A 161 -13.15 1.04 -13.75
C LYS A 161 -13.45 0.33 -15.08
N ALA A 162 -13.11 -0.95 -15.15
CA ALA A 162 -13.31 -1.76 -16.34
C ALA A 162 -14.79 -1.80 -16.82
N ASP A 163 -15.73 -1.58 -15.90
CA ASP A 163 -17.16 -1.44 -16.15
C ASP A 163 -17.52 -0.20 -17.02
N LEU A 164 -16.66 0.81 -17.04
CA LEU A 164 -16.87 2.03 -17.84
C LEU A 164 -16.24 1.94 -19.23
N LEU A 165 -15.42 0.94 -19.51
CA LEU A 165 -14.78 0.76 -20.80
C LEU A 165 -15.81 0.40 -21.90
N LYS A 166 -15.61 0.93 -23.11
CA LYS A 166 -16.47 0.65 -24.28
C LYS A 166 -15.60 0.29 -25.48
N PRO A 167 -15.65 -0.97 -25.94
CA PRO A 167 -16.43 -2.10 -25.41
C PRO A 167 -15.92 -2.56 -24.04
N LEU A 168 -16.74 -3.33 -23.31
CA LEU A 168 -16.29 -4.03 -22.12
C LEU A 168 -15.12 -4.95 -22.47
N PRO A 169 -14.22 -5.23 -21.50
CA PRO A 169 -13.14 -6.18 -21.69
C PRO A 169 -13.63 -7.55 -22.17
N GLU A 170 -12.86 -8.18 -23.04
CA GLU A 170 -13.11 -9.56 -23.43
C GLU A 170 -13.07 -10.48 -22.20
N HIS A 171 -13.88 -11.54 -22.19
CA HIS A 171 -13.98 -12.50 -21.09
C HIS A 171 -14.53 -11.94 -19.76
N TRP A 172 -15.19 -10.77 -19.76
CA TRP A 172 -15.81 -10.18 -18.57
C TRP A 172 -16.70 -11.17 -17.80
N ASP A 173 -17.66 -11.81 -18.51
CA ASP A 173 -18.61 -12.73 -17.88
C ASP A 173 -17.94 -14.04 -17.42
N GLU A 174 -16.89 -14.48 -18.12
CA GLU A 174 -16.11 -15.66 -17.79
C GLU A 174 -15.34 -15.44 -16.48
N VAL A 175 -14.62 -14.31 -16.37
CA VAL A 175 -13.88 -13.94 -15.16
C VAL A 175 -14.83 -13.78 -13.97
N HIS A 176 -15.93 -13.05 -14.15
CA HIS A 176 -16.93 -12.86 -13.13
C HIS A 176 -17.51 -14.20 -12.61
N SER A 177 -17.87 -15.09 -13.54
CA SER A 177 -18.40 -16.41 -13.18
C SER A 177 -17.37 -17.29 -12.47
N ALA A 178 -16.11 -17.26 -12.89
CA ALA A 178 -15.03 -18.02 -12.27
C ALA A 178 -14.73 -17.53 -10.86
N GLU A 179 -14.68 -16.23 -10.64
CA GLU A 179 -14.47 -15.64 -9.32
C GLU A 179 -15.65 -15.92 -8.39
N GLN A 180 -16.87 -15.86 -8.90
CA GLN A 180 -18.06 -16.17 -8.10
C GLN A 180 -18.10 -17.65 -7.70
N ALA A 181 -17.80 -18.57 -8.61
CA ALA A 181 -17.73 -19.99 -8.31
C ALA A 181 -16.68 -20.30 -7.24
N TRP A 182 -15.51 -19.64 -7.30
CA TRP A 182 -14.49 -19.80 -6.29
C TRP A 182 -14.92 -19.28 -4.91
N ARG A 183 -15.64 -18.17 -4.86
CA ARG A 183 -16.20 -17.61 -3.60
C ARG A 183 -17.25 -18.54 -3.00
N ASP A 184 -18.12 -19.11 -3.85
CA ASP A 184 -19.18 -20.04 -3.44
C ASP A 184 -18.59 -21.36 -2.89
N ASP A 185 -17.44 -21.78 -3.38
CA ASP A 185 -16.63 -22.91 -2.87
C ASP A 185 -15.82 -22.59 -1.60
N GLY A 186 -16.03 -21.42 -0.98
CA GLY A 186 -15.40 -21.02 0.27
C GLY A 186 -14.08 -20.26 0.08
N ALA A 187 -13.71 -19.88 -1.12
CA ALA A 187 -12.51 -19.09 -1.46
C ALA A 187 -11.19 -19.71 -0.94
N GLU A 188 -11.12 -21.03 -0.88
CA GLU A 188 -9.94 -21.75 -0.40
C GLU A 188 -8.93 -22.03 -1.55
N GLY A 189 -7.67 -22.08 -1.20
CA GLY A 189 -6.59 -22.44 -2.13
C GLY A 189 -6.04 -21.27 -2.95
N ASP A 190 -5.22 -21.60 -3.96
CA ASP A 190 -4.68 -20.68 -4.97
C ASP A 190 -5.09 -21.20 -6.36
N PRO A 191 -6.36 -21.09 -6.77
CA PRO A 191 -6.75 -21.47 -8.12
C PRO A 191 -6.09 -20.55 -9.14
N GLU A 192 -5.94 -21.02 -10.36
CA GLU A 192 -5.60 -20.17 -11.50
C GLU A 192 -6.87 -19.51 -12.00
N LEU A 193 -7.29 -18.42 -11.33
CA LEU A 193 -8.37 -17.60 -11.84
C LEU A 193 -7.91 -16.82 -13.07
N PRO A 194 -8.76 -16.71 -14.11
CA PRO A 194 -8.41 -15.93 -15.29
C PRO A 194 -8.31 -14.45 -14.94
N LEU A 195 -7.25 -13.79 -15.42
CA LEU A 195 -7.11 -12.34 -15.32
C LEU A 195 -7.92 -11.66 -16.41
N LEU A 196 -8.56 -10.56 -16.06
CA LEU A 196 -9.22 -9.70 -17.03
C LEU A 196 -8.19 -8.75 -17.66
N TYR A 197 -8.29 -8.52 -18.98
CA TYR A 197 -7.38 -7.66 -19.71
C TYR A 197 -8.14 -6.57 -20.46
N ASP A 198 -7.57 -5.36 -20.47
CA ASP A 198 -8.05 -4.27 -21.30
C ASP A 198 -7.63 -4.48 -22.79
N PRO A 199 -8.16 -3.71 -23.75
CA PRO A 199 -7.77 -3.81 -25.14
C PRO A 199 -6.29 -3.58 -25.44
N LYS A 200 -5.55 -2.99 -24.51
CA LYS A 200 -4.09 -2.78 -24.59
C LYS A 200 -3.29 -3.91 -23.94
N GLY A 201 -3.96 -4.97 -23.47
CA GLY A 201 -3.34 -6.13 -22.82
C GLY A 201 -2.85 -5.88 -21.40
N ARG A 202 -3.33 -4.85 -20.72
CA ARG A 202 -3.06 -4.60 -19.29
C ARG A 202 -4.11 -5.28 -18.43
N VAL A 203 -3.70 -5.77 -17.29
CA VAL A 203 -4.64 -6.32 -16.31
C VAL A 203 -5.63 -5.24 -15.90
N THR A 204 -6.90 -5.60 -15.88
CA THR A 204 -7.98 -4.67 -15.57
C THR A 204 -8.93 -5.23 -14.52
N MET A 205 -9.68 -4.35 -13.86
CA MET A 205 -10.66 -4.74 -12.84
C MET A 205 -11.74 -3.66 -12.67
N SER A 206 -12.87 -4.07 -12.10
CA SER A 206 -13.88 -3.16 -11.55
C SER A 206 -14.07 -3.43 -10.06
N ALA A 207 -13.78 -2.42 -9.26
CA ALA A 207 -14.04 -2.48 -7.82
C ALA A 207 -15.54 -2.30 -7.50
N THR A 208 -16.28 -1.63 -8.38
CA THR A 208 -17.72 -1.38 -8.24
C THR A 208 -18.53 -2.67 -8.49
N GLU A 209 -18.26 -3.33 -9.61
CA GLU A 209 -18.92 -4.58 -10.00
C GLU A 209 -18.26 -5.82 -9.39
N PHE A 210 -17.13 -5.63 -8.71
CA PHE A 210 -16.33 -6.68 -8.08
C PHE A 210 -15.90 -7.78 -9.09
N VAL A 211 -15.46 -7.37 -10.28
CA VAL A 211 -14.96 -8.25 -11.35
C VAL A 211 -13.46 -8.05 -11.56
N GLY A 212 -12.72 -9.14 -11.65
CA GLY A 212 -11.25 -9.13 -11.71
C GLY A 212 -10.58 -8.87 -10.36
N MET A 213 -11.33 -8.77 -9.27
CA MET A 213 -10.79 -8.42 -7.96
C MET A 213 -10.11 -9.58 -7.25
N ASP A 214 -10.71 -10.78 -7.28
CA ASP A 214 -10.11 -11.96 -6.67
C ASP A 214 -8.92 -12.47 -7.49
N SER A 215 -9.03 -12.44 -8.81
CA SER A 215 -7.94 -12.73 -9.74
C SER A 215 -6.74 -11.80 -9.49
N MET A 216 -7.00 -10.50 -9.30
CA MET A 216 -6.00 -9.50 -8.97
C MET A 216 -5.36 -9.77 -7.60
N ARG A 217 -6.16 -10.12 -6.58
CA ARG A 217 -5.68 -10.48 -5.25
C ARG A 217 -4.68 -11.63 -5.31
N LEU A 218 -4.99 -12.69 -6.06
CA LEU A 218 -4.10 -13.84 -6.22
C LEU A 218 -2.83 -13.47 -7.00
N GLU A 219 -2.93 -12.63 -8.02
CA GLU A 219 -1.77 -12.16 -8.78
C GLU A 219 -0.84 -11.28 -7.92
N ILE A 220 -1.39 -10.39 -7.09
CA ILE A 220 -0.63 -9.62 -6.09
C ILE A 220 0.14 -10.56 -5.16
N VAL A 221 -0.53 -11.55 -4.59
CA VAL A 221 0.09 -12.54 -3.70
C VAL A 221 1.21 -13.29 -4.42
N ARG A 222 1.00 -13.70 -5.67
CA ARG A 222 2.00 -14.41 -6.48
C ARG A 222 3.25 -13.54 -6.70
N ARG A 223 3.09 -12.29 -7.11
CA ARG A 223 4.20 -11.34 -7.36
C ARG A 223 4.99 -11.03 -6.10
N VAL A 224 4.31 -10.74 -5.00
CA VAL A 224 4.95 -10.43 -3.73
C VAL A 224 5.79 -11.61 -3.20
N LYS A 225 5.33 -12.85 -3.36
CA LYS A 225 6.10 -14.05 -2.98
C LYS A 225 7.39 -14.20 -3.77
N ILE A 226 7.40 -13.76 -5.02
CA ILE A 226 8.60 -13.80 -5.88
C ILE A 226 9.59 -12.71 -5.51
N ALA A 227 9.10 -11.50 -5.21
CA ALA A 227 9.92 -10.32 -4.97
C ALA A 227 10.70 -10.35 -3.64
N ARG A 228 10.14 -10.98 -2.60
CA ARG A 228 10.83 -11.15 -1.30
C ARG A 228 10.55 -12.55 -0.74
N PRO A 229 11.43 -13.52 -0.99
CA PRO A 229 11.43 -14.73 -0.19
C PRO A 229 11.72 -14.31 1.26
N ILE A 230 10.73 -14.45 2.14
CA ILE A 230 10.90 -14.22 3.58
C ILE A 230 11.93 -15.24 4.06
N ASN A 231 13.18 -14.79 4.23
CA ASN A 231 14.20 -15.60 4.85
C ASN A 231 14.11 -15.39 6.37
N PRO A 232 13.60 -16.37 7.14
CA PRO A 232 13.44 -16.20 8.59
C PRO A 232 14.77 -16.08 9.34
N MET A 233 15.92 -16.17 8.67
CA MET A 233 17.26 -16.19 9.28
C MET A 233 18.01 -14.84 9.27
N GLU A 234 17.44 -13.76 8.76
CA GLU A 234 18.12 -12.45 8.73
C GLU A 234 17.54 -11.44 9.73
N LEU A 235 17.10 -11.89 10.88
CA LEU A 235 16.86 -10.97 12.00
C LEU A 235 18.21 -10.61 12.65
N PRO A 236 18.49 -9.32 12.90
CA PRO A 236 19.69 -8.91 13.62
C PRO A 236 19.83 -9.65 14.96
N ASP A 237 21.05 -10.02 15.32
CA ASP A 237 21.36 -10.67 16.60
C ASP A 237 20.74 -9.88 17.77
N GLY A 238 19.87 -10.53 18.55
CA GLY A 238 19.15 -9.93 19.67
C GLY A 238 17.64 -9.74 19.47
N TRP A 239 17.09 -10.03 18.30
CA TRP A 239 15.65 -9.91 17.99
C TRP A 239 14.87 -11.21 18.14
N TYR A 240 15.42 -12.20 18.81
CA TYR A 240 14.69 -13.41 19.12
C TYR A 240 13.59 -13.11 20.14
N ARG A 241 12.31 -13.29 19.78
CA ARG A 241 11.26 -13.43 20.78
C ARG A 241 11.65 -14.59 21.68
N ARG A 242 11.86 -14.33 22.93
CA ARG A 242 11.86 -15.37 23.94
C ARG A 242 10.41 -15.83 24.08
N ASP A 243 10.09 -16.93 23.43
CA ASP A 243 8.90 -17.69 23.77
C ASP A 243 9.15 -18.31 25.14
N GLN A 244 8.50 -17.73 26.14
CA GLN A 244 8.19 -18.37 27.43
C GLN A 244 6.80 -17.92 27.85
#